data_d67f5da8c72b080e4bfc5d44107ab5d7
#
_entry.id   d67f5da8c72b080e4bfc5d44107ab5d7
#
_cell.length_a   1.000
_cell.length_b   1.000
_cell.length_c   1.000
_cell.angle_alpha   90.00
_cell.angle_beta   90.00
_cell.angle_gamma   90.00
#
_symmetry.space_group_name_H-M   'P 1'
#
loop_
_entity.id
_entity.type
_entity.pdbx_description
1 polymer ?
#
loop_
_entity_poly.entity_id
_entity_poly.type
_entity_poly.pdbx_seq_one_letter_code
_entity_poly.pdbx_strand_id
1 'polypeptide(L)'
;MSINTTVSQPAASSALKRLIIRHPLVAYFVIAFAGTWAFLLPFALSRNVNGLGILPFSIPDIALIIAFVLATPAGPALASLAVTAITSGKAGVGLLLRRCVQWRVGIGWYLIAIFGLLLVPLLGYSVFLGVNLPLALLAHSSLLLTVFLPQGVFIILTASFAEELGWRGFALPRLQQRYGPILGTVILGTLHGLWHLPAFFTFILGPFSFPGYAGFLISAIALTFLFTWIFNHTKGSVLLATLTHACSNGAQNVLVLLIPAQLVVSGWAAPIVNGSWQGVNVISFGVCALLLILFTRGRLGYQPERNVQLIEVPRPAGAPLTVEVEHSGRS
;
A
#
# COMPACT_ATOMS: atom_id res chain seq x y z
N MET A 1 20.11 13.29 -59.41
CA MET A 1 19.96 12.13 -58.50
C MET A 1 19.24 12.66 -57.27
N SER A 2 17.89 12.55 -57.24
CA SER A 2 17.07 13.03 -56.12
C SER A 2 16.99 11.97 -55.03
N ILE A 3 17.54 12.28 -53.86
CA ILE A 3 17.45 11.42 -52.70
C ILE A 3 16.06 11.65 -52.07
N ASN A 4 15.11 10.72 -52.28
CA ASN A 4 13.85 10.69 -51.59
C ASN A 4 14.09 10.17 -50.17
N THR A 5 14.25 11.07 -49.20
CA THR A 5 14.18 10.76 -47.78
C THR A 5 12.71 10.56 -47.41
N THR A 6 12.23 9.32 -47.40
CA THR A 6 10.97 8.93 -46.77
C THR A 6 11.10 9.15 -45.28
N VAL A 7 10.57 10.28 -44.78
CA VAL A 7 10.32 10.49 -43.35
C VAL A 7 9.24 9.50 -42.94
N SER A 8 9.62 8.44 -42.25
CA SER A 8 8.66 7.51 -41.67
C SER A 8 7.80 8.27 -40.64
N GLN A 9 6.50 8.41 -40.94
CA GLN A 9 5.54 8.96 -39.96
C GLN A 9 5.56 8.07 -38.71
N PRO A 10 5.61 8.65 -37.49
CA PRO A 10 5.53 7.85 -36.27
C PRO A 10 4.19 7.10 -36.28
N ALA A 11 4.25 5.79 -36.07
CA ALA A 11 3.09 4.92 -36.01
C ALA A 11 2.03 5.51 -35.05
N ALA A 12 0.81 5.68 -35.53
CA ALA A 12 -0.30 6.23 -34.74
C ALA A 12 -0.46 5.39 -33.46
N SER A 13 -0.27 6.00 -32.30
CA SER A 13 -0.42 5.30 -31.02
C SER A 13 -1.85 4.77 -30.88
N SER A 14 -2.01 3.51 -30.42
CA SER A 14 -3.33 2.90 -30.23
C SER A 14 -4.22 3.76 -29.31
N ALA A 15 -5.55 3.70 -29.50
CA ALA A 15 -6.50 4.43 -28.67
C ALA A 15 -6.31 4.12 -27.18
N LEU A 16 -6.04 2.84 -26.86
CA LEU A 16 -5.74 2.39 -25.50
C LEU A 16 -4.49 3.06 -24.93
N LYS A 17 -3.40 3.16 -25.70
CA LYS A 17 -2.18 3.84 -25.26
C LYS A 17 -2.44 5.30 -24.93
N ARG A 18 -3.21 6.01 -25.78
CA ARG A 18 -3.59 7.42 -25.53
C ARG A 18 -4.43 7.55 -24.26
N LEU A 19 -5.38 6.63 -24.02
CA LEU A 19 -6.20 6.63 -22.81
C LEU A 19 -5.36 6.44 -21.54
N ILE A 20 -4.41 5.49 -21.55
CA ILE A 20 -3.51 5.26 -20.42
C ILE A 20 -2.63 6.48 -20.14
N ILE A 21 -2.10 7.12 -21.19
CA ILE A 21 -1.29 8.33 -21.03
C ILE A 21 -2.11 9.47 -20.42
N ARG A 22 -3.35 9.64 -20.88
CA ARG A 22 -4.26 10.69 -20.39
C ARG A 22 -4.73 10.47 -18.94
N HIS A 23 -4.91 9.20 -18.56
CA HIS A 23 -5.47 8.83 -17.26
C HIS A 23 -4.63 7.76 -16.53
N PRO A 24 -3.34 8.04 -16.22
CA PRO A 24 -2.41 7.01 -15.71
C PRO A 24 -2.81 6.44 -14.34
N LEU A 25 -3.40 7.25 -13.45
CA LEU A 25 -3.90 6.78 -12.15
C LEU A 25 -5.08 5.83 -12.30
N VAL A 26 -6.04 6.16 -13.18
CA VAL A 26 -7.20 5.30 -13.43
C VAL A 26 -6.75 3.97 -14.04
N ALA A 27 -5.89 4.02 -15.05
CA ALA A 27 -5.33 2.82 -15.68
C ALA A 27 -4.59 1.94 -14.65
N TYR A 28 -3.77 2.55 -13.79
CA TYR A 28 -3.08 1.85 -12.71
C TYR A 28 -4.06 1.12 -11.78
N PHE A 29 -5.06 1.82 -11.24
CA PHE A 29 -6.00 1.20 -10.30
C PHE A 29 -6.84 0.10 -10.96
N VAL A 30 -7.31 0.31 -12.18
CA VAL A 30 -8.07 -0.72 -12.92
C VAL A 30 -7.23 -1.99 -13.11
N ILE A 31 -5.96 -1.85 -13.55
CA ILE A 31 -5.08 -3.01 -13.75
C ILE A 31 -4.71 -3.65 -12.41
N ALA A 32 -4.43 -2.85 -11.37
CA ALA A 32 -4.06 -3.36 -10.05
C ALA A 32 -5.19 -4.18 -9.41
N PHE A 33 -6.43 -3.69 -9.48
CA PHE A 33 -7.60 -4.41 -8.98
C PHE A 33 -7.88 -5.64 -9.83
N ALA A 34 -7.97 -5.50 -11.15
CA ALA A 34 -8.25 -6.63 -12.04
C ALA A 34 -7.20 -7.73 -11.92
N GLY A 35 -5.91 -7.36 -11.88
CA GLY A 35 -4.80 -8.30 -11.76
C GLY A 35 -4.86 -9.13 -10.47
N THR A 36 -5.11 -8.50 -9.32
CA THR A 36 -5.23 -9.21 -8.04
C THR A 36 -6.55 -9.98 -7.93
N TRP A 37 -7.68 -9.34 -8.27
CA TRP A 37 -8.99 -9.94 -8.10
C TRP A 37 -9.21 -11.14 -9.02
N ALA A 38 -8.56 -11.18 -10.19
CA ALA A 38 -8.58 -12.37 -11.08
C ALA A 38 -8.08 -13.64 -10.37
N PHE A 39 -7.12 -13.50 -9.44
CA PHE A 39 -6.62 -14.62 -8.64
C PHE A 39 -7.48 -14.95 -7.43
N LEU A 40 -8.07 -13.97 -6.77
CA LEU A 40 -8.76 -14.16 -5.49
C LEU A 40 -10.26 -14.39 -5.63
N LEU A 41 -10.93 -13.83 -6.66
CA LEU A 41 -12.38 -13.98 -6.84
C LEU A 41 -12.83 -15.44 -7.00
N PRO A 42 -12.12 -16.33 -7.71
CA PRO A 42 -12.53 -17.73 -7.78
C PRO A 42 -12.70 -18.37 -6.40
N PHE A 43 -11.81 -18.06 -5.45
CA PHE A 43 -11.88 -18.56 -4.06
C PHE A 43 -12.98 -17.88 -3.28
N ALA A 44 -13.11 -16.57 -3.39
CA ALA A 44 -14.17 -15.80 -2.73
C ALA A 44 -15.57 -16.24 -3.18
N LEU A 45 -15.75 -16.67 -4.42
CA LEU A 45 -17.01 -17.14 -4.97
C LEU A 45 -17.27 -18.64 -4.75
N SER A 46 -16.24 -19.43 -4.41
CA SER A 46 -16.32 -20.88 -4.22
C SER A 46 -17.00 -21.29 -2.88
N ARG A 47 -17.08 -22.62 -2.65
CA ARG A 47 -17.52 -23.18 -1.36
C ARG A 47 -16.39 -23.37 -0.35
N ASN A 48 -15.25 -22.71 -0.55
CA ASN A 48 -14.19 -22.71 0.44
C ASN A 48 -14.62 -22.04 1.75
N VAL A 49 -13.85 -22.26 2.81
CA VAL A 49 -14.06 -21.59 4.10
C VAL A 49 -14.14 -20.07 3.89
N ASN A 50 -15.23 -19.48 4.38
CA ASN A 50 -15.59 -18.06 4.21
C ASN A 50 -15.99 -17.65 2.77
N GLY A 51 -15.98 -18.55 1.78
CA GLY A 51 -16.45 -18.26 0.44
C GLY A 51 -17.97 -18.08 0.36
N LEU A 52 -18.44 -17.39 -0.67
CA LEU A 52 -19.85 -17.05 -0.90
C LEU A 52 -20.68 -18.24 -1.37
N GLY A 53 -20.07 -19.36 -1.79
CA GLY A 53 -20.78 -20.55 -2.27
C GLY A 53 -21.54 -20.36 -3.58
N ILE A 54 -21.23 -19.31 -4.35
CA ILE A 54 -21.83 -19.04 -5.67
C ILE A 54 -21.38 -20.10 -6.68
N LEU A 55 -20.08 -20.44 -6.64
CA LEU A 55 -19.54 -21.54 -7.43
C LEU A 55 -19.79 -22.87 -6.69
N PRO A 56 -20.25 -23.93 -7.40
CA PRO A 56 -20.69 -25.17 -6.77
C PRO A 56 -19.57 -26.12 -6.30
N PHE A 57 -18.33 -25.66 -6.29
CA PHE A 57 -17.14 -26.44 -5.94
C PHE A 57 -16.23 -25.71 -4.96
N SER A 58 -15.36 -26.46 -4.30
CA SER A 58 -14.25 -25.94 -3.51
C SER A 58 -12.94 -26.06 -4.26
N ILE A 59 -12.03 -25.11 -4.01
CA ILE A 59 -10.68 -25.09 -4.60
C ILE A 59 -9.70 -25.49 -3.48
N PRO A 60 -8.67 -26.31 -3.73
CA PRO A 60 -7.70 -26.69 -2.70
C PRO A 60 -7.03 -25.47 -2.05
N ASP A 61 -6.86 -25.47 -0.72
CA ASP A 61 -6.29 -24.34 0.04
C ASP A 61 -4.87 -23.99 -0.40
N ILE A 62 -4.08 -24.98 -0.84
CA ILE A 62 -2.74 -24.71 -1.39
C ILE A 62 -2.80 -23.84 -2.65
N ALA A 63 -3.85 -23.98 -3.46
CA ALA A 63 -4.04 -23.15 -4.64
C ALA A 63 -4.39 -21.70 -4.24
N LEU A 64 -5.09 -21.49 -3.12
CA LEU A 64 -5.34 -20.15 -2.58
C LEU A 64 -4.02 -19.47 -2.12
N ILE A 65 -3.14 -20.22 -1.44
CA ILE A 65 -1.83 -19.70 -1.04
C ILE A 65 -1.01 -19.28 -2.26
N ILE A 66 -0.97 -20.14 -3.29
CA ILE A 66 -0.28 -19.83 -4.56
C ILE A 66 -0.93 -18.61 -5.24
N ALA A 67 -2.27 -18.58 -5.30
CA ALA A 67 -3.00 -17.46 -5.89
C ALA A 67 -2.72 -16.15 -5.16
N PHE A 68 -2.67 -16.15 -3.83
CA PHE A 68 -2.33 -14.98 -3.03
C PHE A 68 -0.91 -14.46 -3.32
N VAL A 69 0.09 -15.35 -3.37
CA VAL A 69 1.47 -15.00 -3.70
C VAL A 69 1.59 -14.41 -5.11
N LEU A 70 0.80 -14.90 -6.08
CA LEU A 70 0.80 -14.41 -7.45
C LEU A 70 -0.06 -13.13 -7.63
N ALA A 71 -1.11 -12.97 -6.85
CA ALA A 71 -2.05 -11.86 -6.93
C ALA A 71 -1.40 -10.49 -6.69
N THR A 72 -0.49 -10.43 -5.72
CA THR A 72 0.19 -9.17 -5.34
C THR A 72 1.10 -8.64 -6.44
N PRO A 73 2.02 -9.42 -7.03
CA PRO A 73 2.82 -8.93 -8.17
C PRO A 73 1.97 -8.72 -9.43
N ALA A 74 0.95 -9.53 -9.69
CA ALA A 74 0.08 -9.40 -10.86
C ALA A 74 -0.80 -8.14 -10.81
N GLY A 75 -1.12 -7.64 -9.62
CA GLY A 75 -1.87 -6.41 -9.42
C GLY A 75 -0.96 -5.16 -9.38
N PRO A 76 -0.63 -4.65 -8.17
CA PRO A 76 0.03 -3.34 -8.00
C PRO A 76 1.38 -3.21 -8.69
N ALA A 77 2.25 -4.26 -8.62
CA ALA A 77 3.58 -4.18 -9.22
C ALA A 77 3.49 -4.13 -10.75
N LEU A 78 2.80 -5.09 -11.37
CA LEU A 78 2.67 -5.15 -12.83
C LEU A 78 1.98 -3.89 -13.37
N ALA A 79 0.90 -3.44 -12.70
CA ALA A 79 0.20 -2.21 -13.07
C ALA A 79 1.14 -0.99 -13.08
N SER A 80 1.95 -0.84 -12.02
CA SER A 80 2.89 0.29 -11.90
C SER A 80 3.96 0.26 -12.98
N LEU A 81 4.53 -0.92 -13.26
CA LEU A 81 5.55 -1.10 -14.28
C LEU A 81 4.98 -0.88 -15.70
N ALA A 82 3.82 -1.48 -15.99
CA ALA A 82 3.19 -1.38 -17.31
C ALA A 82 2.77 0.07 -17.62
N VAL A 83 2.07 0.74 -16.69
CA VAL A 83 1.63 2.12 -16.88
C VAL A 83 2.85 3.06 -16.97
N THR A 84 3.87 2.87 -16.13
CA THR A 84 5.10 3.68 -16.21
C THR A 84 5.83 3.46 -17.54
N ALA A 85 5.93 2.21 -18.01
CA ALA A 85 6.56 1.91 -19.30
C ALA A 85 5.81 2.58 -20.48
N ILE A 86 4.47 2.61 -20.42
CA ILE A 86 3.64 3.23 -21.46
C ILE A 86 3.74 4.77 -21.41
N THR A 87 3.76 5.37 -20.21
CA THR A 87 3.71 6.83 -20.03
C THR A 87 5.08 7.50 -20.08
N SER A 88 6.12 6.84 -19.55
CA SER A 88 7.44 7.44 -19.31
C SER A 88 8.60 6.59 -19.86
N GLY A 89 8.29 5.48 -20.54
CA GLY A 89 9.28 4.60 -21.17
C GLY A 89 10.25 3.95 -20.18
N LYS A 90 11.35 3.43 -20.72
CA LYS A 90 12.41 2.76 -19.93
C LYS A 90 13.02 3.65 -18.85
N ALA A 91 13.16 4.94 -19.12
CA ALA A 91 13.73 5.90 -18.16
C ALA A 91 12.81 6.07 -16.93
N GLY A 92 11.49 6.14 -17.13
CA GLY A 92 10.51 6.17 -16.05
C GLY A 92 10.52 4.90 -15.22
N VAL A 93 10.58 3.72 -15.85
CA VAL A 93 10.73 2.44 -15.15
C VAL A 93 12.04 2.42 -14.33
N GLY A 94 13.14 2.88 -14.90
CA GLY A 94 14.41 3.01 -14.18
C GLY A 94 14.32 3.92 -12.95
N LEU A 95 13.61 5.06 -13.08
CA LEU A 95 13.36 5.98 -11.97
C LEU A 95 12.52 5.32 -10.86
N LEU A 96 11.47 4.58 -11.24
CA LEU A 96 10.63 3.84 -10.30
C LEU A 96 11.43 2.78 -9.54
N LEU A 97 12.23 1.97 -10.25
CA LEU A 97 13.02 0.89 -9.65
C LEU A 97 14.18 1.39 -8.78
N ARG A 98 14.79 2.53 -9.10
CA ARG A 98 15.82 3.15 -8.25
C ARG A 98 15.34 3.42 -6.84
N ARG A 99 14.06 3.69 -6.64
CA ARG A 99 13.48 3.93 -5.32
C ARG A 99 13.35 2.66 -4.48
N CYS A 100 13.35 1.49 -5.12
CA CYS A 100 13.38 0.20 -4.43
C CYS A 100 14.73 -0.07 -3.76
N VAL A 101 15.79 0.60 -4.20
CA VAL A 101 17.14 0.50 -3.63
C VAL A 101 17.59 1.81 -2.97
N GLN A 102 16.67 2.72 -2.68
CA GLN A 102 16.95 3.97 -1.97
C GLN A 102 17.11 3.71 -0.48
N TRP A 103 18.34 3.34 -0.07
CA TRP A 103 18.68 3.00 1.30
C TRP A 103 19.36 4.12 2.09
N ARG A 104 19.89 5.16 1.38
CA ARG A 104 20.63 6.26 2.01
C ARG A 104 19.70 7.26 2.68
N VAL A 105 19.15 6.86 3.82
CA VAL A 105 18.32 7.65 4.73
C VAL A 105 18.87 7.57 6.14
N GLY A 106 18.51 8.51 7.01
CA GLY A 106 18.98 8.49 8.40
C GLY A 106 18.54 7.22 9.14
N ILE A 107 19.39 6.70 10.03
CA ILE A 107 19.13 5.46 10.80
C ILE A 107 17.81 5.54 11.59
N GLY A 108 17.40 6.72 12.07
CA GLY A 108 16.14 6.91 12.77
C GLY A 108 14.92 6.47 11.94
N TRP A 109 14.96 6.62 10.61
CA TRP A 109 13.86 6.17 9.75
C TRP A 109 13.76 4.64 9.66
N TYR A 110 14.88 3.92 9.75
CA TYR A 110 14.88 2.45 9.88
C TYR A 110 14.27 2.02 11.22
N LEU A 111 14.63 2.69 12.31
CA LEU A 111 14.05 2.39 13.62
C LEU A 111 12.54 2.65 13.64
N ILE A 112 12.08 3.74 13.03
CA ILE A 112 10.65 4.04 12.89
C ILE A 112 9.97 3.00 11.99
N ALA A 113 10.57 2.61 10.86
CA ALA A 113 10.00 1.63 9.93
C ALA A 113 9.88 0.23 10.58
N ILE A 114 10.86 -0.18 11.37
CA ILE A 114 10.90 -1.51 11.99
C ILE A 114 10.02 -1.56 13.25
N PHE A 115 10.16 -0.59 14.14
CA PHE A 115 9.56 -0.64 15.48
C PHE A 115 8.34 0.26 15.64
N GLY A 116 8.19 1.32 14.84
CA GLY A 116 7.07 2.26 15.00
C GLY A 116 5.71 1.59 14.87
N LEU A 117 5.54 0.70 13.89
CA LEU A 117 4.29 -0.03 13.68
C LEU A 117 4.11 -1.25 14.61
N LEU A 118 5.11 -1.59 15.39
CA LEU A 118 4.96 -2.48 16.54
C LEU A 118 4.53 -1.68 17.79
N LEU A 119 5.16 -0.54 18.03
CA LEU A 119 4.93 0.25 19.25
C LEU A 119 3.54 0.90 19.27
N VAL A 120 3.06 1.43 18.14
CA VAL A 120 1.74 2.11 18.07
C VAL A 120 0.60 1.18 18.52
N PRO A 121 0.40 0.00 17.93
CA PRO A 121 -0.64 -0.90 18.40
C PRO A 121 -0.30 -1.52 19.76
N LEU A 122 0.95 -1.82 20.07
CA LEU A 122 1.37 -2.36 21.38
C LEU A 122 0.89 -1.44 22.52
N LEU A 123 1.14 -0.14 22.41
CA LEU A 123 0.68 0.86 23.39
C LEU A 123 -0.83 1.00 23.37
N GLY A 124 -1.44 1.06 22.18
CA GLY A 124 -2.89 1.14 22.07
C GLY A 124 -3.59 -0.04 22.74
N TYR A 125 -3.20 -1.26 22.44
CA TYR A 125 -3.76 -2.44 23.09
C TYR A 125 -3.50 -2.44 24.60
N SER A 126 -2.34 -1.97 25.07
CA SER A 126 -2.08 -1.86 26.50
C SER A 126 -3.06 -0.94 27.19
N VAL A 127 -3.37 0.22 26.59
CA VAL A 127 -4.32 1.21 27.13
C VAL A 127 -5.75 0.64 27.12
N PHE A 128 -6.18 0.03 26.01
CA PHE A 128 -7.56 -0.43 25.86
C PHE A 128 -7.86 -1.73 26.61
N LEU A 129 -6.88 -2.62 26.70
CA LEU A 129 -7.06 -3.90 27.37
C LEU A 129 -6.68 -3.86 28.84
N GLY A 130 -6.06 -2.77 29.32
CA GLY A 130 -5.60 -2.65 30.72
C GLY A 130 -4.46 -3.63 31.05
N VAL A 131 -3.73 -4.14 30.05
CA VAL A 131 -2.63 -5.10 30.23
C VAL A 131 -1.31 -4.46 29.82
N ASN A 132 -0.23 -4.81 30.52
CA ASN A 132 1.10 -4.29 30.19
C ASN A 132 1.72 -5.13 29.07
N LEU A 133 1.30 -4.92 27.82
CA LEU A 133 1.86 -5.63 26.67
C LEU A 133 3.34 -5.34 26.41
N PRO A 134 3.91 -4.15 26.65
CA PRO A 134 5.34 -3.95 26.60
C PRO A 134 6.12 -4.89 27.53
N LEU A 135 5.64 -5.07 28.77
CA LEU A 135 6.26 -6.00 29.72
C LEU A 135 6.06 -7.46 29.27
N ALA A 136 4.88 -7.79 28.75
CA ALA A 136 4.63 -9.12 28.17
C ALA A 136 5.57 -9.41 26.98
N LEU A 137 5.79 -8.42 26.10
CA LEU A 137 6.74 -8.55 25.00
C LEU A 137 8.18 -8.75 25.49
N LEU A 138 8.60 -8.06 26.55
CA LEU A 138 9.92 -8.25 27.15
C LEU A 138 10.06 -9.67 27.71
N ALA A 139 9.02 -10.18 28.40
CA ALA A 139 9.00 -11.55 28.93
C ALA A 139 9.03 -12.62 27.82
N HIS A 140 8.45 -12.31 26.66
CA HIS A 140 8.38 -13.20 25.49
C HIS A 140 9.21 -12.65 24.30
N SER A 141 10.36 -12.03 24.58
CA SER A 141 11.19 -11.36 23.56
C SER A 141 11.67 -12.29 22.45
N SER A 142 11.68 -13.61 22.67
CA SER A 142 11.92 -14.62 21.63
C SER A 142 10.95 -14.50 20.44
N LEU A 143 9.73 -13.98 20.64
CA LEU A 143 8.75 -13.75 19.56
C LEU A 143 9.27 -12.77 18.49
N LEU A 144 10.21 -11.90 18.85
CA LEU A 144 10.86 -11.03 17.86
C LEU A 144 11.71 -11.81 16.86
N LEU A 145 12.33 -12.90 17.29
CA LEU A 145 13.14 -13.76 16.43
C LEU A 145 12.35 -14.90 15.80
N THR A 146 11.35 -15.44 16.50
CA THR A 146 10.64 -16.65 16.05
C THR A 146 9.36 -16.32 15.26
N VAL A 147 8.80 -15.12 15.39
CA VAL A 147 7.56 -14.70 14.71
C VAL A 147 7.77 -13.43 13.91
N PHE A 148 8.17 -12.33 14.56
CA PHE A 148 8.27 -11.02 13.90
C PHE A 148 9.22 -11.03 12.70
N LEU A 149 10.44 -11.52 12.90
CA LEU A 149 11.46 -11.54 11.86
C LEU A 149 11.13 -12.51 10.71
N PRO A 150 10.78 -13.79 10.94
CA PRO A 150 10.39 -14.69 9.86
C PRO A 150 9.19 -14.22 9.08
N GLN A 151 8.17 -13.71 9.77
CA GLN A 151 6.98 -13.15 9.12
C GLN A 151 7.32 -11.92 8.28
N GLY A 152 8.16 -11.02 8.80
CA GLY A 152 8.64 -9.85 8.05
C GLY A 152 9.36 -10.25 6.77
N VAL A 153 10.28 -11.22 6.84
CA VAL A 153 10.99 -11.75 5.66
C VAL A 153 10.02 -12.39 4.67
N PHE A 154 9.08 -13.21 5.17
CA PHE A 154 8.06 -13.84 4.31
C PHE A 154 7.23 -12.79 3.56
N ILE A 155 6.75 -11.77 4.23
CA ILE A 155 5.93 -10.71 3.63
C ILE A 155 6.74 -9.84 2.65
N ILE A 156 8.04 -9.59 2.90
CA ILE A 156 8.91 -8.90 1.93
C ILE A 156 8.93 -9.69 0.61
N LEU A 157 9.11 -11.00 0.69
CA LEU A 157 9.28 -11.87 -0.47
C LEU A 157 7.97 -12.12 -1.23
N THR A 158 6.82 -12.08 -0.55
CA THR A 158 5.53 -12.50 -1.12
C THR A 158 4.58 -11.35 -1.45
N ALA A 159 4.60 -10.26 -0.68
CA ALA A 159 3.59 -9.23 -0.79
C ALA A 159 4.15 -7.79 -0.78
N SER A 160 4.79 -7.37 0.32
CA SER A 160 5.01 -5.94 0.57
C SER A 160 5.84 -5.23 -0.48
N PHE A 161 6.86 -5.89 -1.05
CA PHE A 161 7.66 -5.28 -2.11
C PHE A 161 6.80 -4.98 -3.36
N ALA A 162 5.99 -5.95 -3.78
CA ALA A 162 5.13 -5.81 -4.95
C ALA A 162 4.03 -4.76 -4.73
N GLU A 163 3.45 -4.73 -3.53
CA GLU A 163 2.44 -3.75 -3.15
C GLU A 163 3.02 -2.34 -3.09
N GLU A 164 4.13 -2.15 -2.39
CA GLU A 164 4.70 -0.82 -2.16
C GLU A 164 5.30 -0.22 -3.44
N LEU A 165 5.76 -1.04 -4.37
CA LEU A 165 6.15 -0.59 -5.72
C LEU A 165 4.98 0.12 -6.42
N GLY A 166 3.77 -0.42 -6.28
CA GLY A 166 2.56 0.15 -6.83
C GLY A 166 2.00 1.31 -6.01
N TRP A 167 1.68 1.04 -4.74
CA TRP A 167 0.99 2.01 -3.89
C TRP A 167 1.84 3.26 -3.62
N ARG A 168 3.07 3.08 -3.09
CA ARG A 168 3.97 4.20 -2.74
C ARG A 168 4.89 4.57 -3.90
N GLY A 169 5.32 3.58 -4.69
CA GLY A 169 6.16 3.83 -5.86
C GLY A 169 5.46 4.58 -6.98
N PHE A 170 4.24 4.24 -7.31
CA PHE A 170 3.52 4.83 -8.45
C PHE A 170 2.38 5.76 -8.05
N ALA A 171 1.42 5.26 -7.21
CA ALA A 171 0.17 5.96 -6.98
C ALA A 171 0.31 7.17 -6.04
N LEU A 172 0.98 7.01 -4.89
CA LEU A 172 1.08 8.05 -3.88
C LEU A 172 1.65 9.38 -4.40
N PRO A 173 2.80 9.41 -5.11
CA PRO A 173 3.34 10.68 -5.63
C PRO A 173 2.34 11.39 -6.55
N ARG A 174 1.67 10.66 -7.42
CA ARG A 174 0.68 11.21 -8.38
C ARG A 174 -0.58 11.70 -7.69
N LEU A 175 -1.05 11.01 -6.67
CA LEU A 175 -2.20 11.43 -5.87
C LEU A 175 -1.86 12.69 -5.06
N GLN A 176 -0.68 12.75 -4.44
CA GLN A 176 -0.22 13.93 -3.72
C GLN A 176 -0.06 15.15 -4.64
N GLN A 177 0.48 14.96 -5.85
CA GLN A 177 0.63 16.02 -6.85
C GLN A 177 -0.74 16.59 -7.26
N ARG A 178 -1.75 15.73 -7.42
CA ARG A 178 -3.06 16.13 -7.92
C ARG A 178 -4.00 16.65 -6.84
N TYR A 179 -3.96 16.08 -5.64
CA TYR A 179 -4.95 16.31 -4.57
C TYR A 179 -4.34 16.81 -3.26
N GLY A 180 -3.03 17.01 -3.23
CA GLY A 180 -2.30 17.31 -1.99
C GLY A 180 -2.10 16.09 -1.08
N PRO A 181 -1.32 16.26 -0.01
CA PRO A 181 -0.89 15.13 0.82
C PRO A 181 -2.04 14.48 1.61
N ILE A 182 -2.99 15.25 2.15
CA ILE A 182 -4.09 14.70 2.96
C ILE A 182 -5.06 13.90 2.09
N LEU A 183 -5.68 14.56 1.08
CA LEU A 183 -6.69 13.90 0.25
C LEU A 183 -6.07 12.78 -0.60
N GLY A 184 -4.85 12.97 -1.10
CA GLY A 184 -4.12 11.92 -1.80
C GLY A 184 -3.88 10.68 -0.93
N THR A 185 -3.58 10.87 0.37
CA THR A 185 -3.42 9.77 1.33
C THR A 185 -4.75 9.07 1.63
N VAL A 186 -5.83 9.83 1.84
CA VAL A 186 -7.17 9.26 2.07
C VAL A 186 -7.62 8.42 0.86
N ILE A 187 -7.49 8.96 -0.36
CA ILE A 187 -7.84 8.23 -1.59
C ILE A 187 -7.03 6.94 -1.68
N LEU A 188 -5.71 7.01 -1.46
CA LEU A 188 -4.86 5.83 -1.54
C LEU A 188 -5.24 4.78 -0.49
N GLY A 189 -5.42 5.19 0.77
CA GLY A 189 -5.79 4.28 1.86
C GLY A 189 -7.15 3.62 1.62
N THR A 190 -8.12 4.37 1.10
CA THR A 190 -9.44 3.86 0.73
C THR A 190 -9.33 2.81 -0.38
N LEU A 191 -8.65 3.13 -1.48
CA LEU A 191 -8.49 2.20 -2.59
C LEU A 191 -7.66 0.97 -2.21
N HIS A 192 -6.62 1.13 -1.40
CA HIS A 192 -5.83 0.02 -0.88
C HIS A 192 -6.66 -0.90 0.03
N GLY A 193 -7.49 -0.32 0.92
CA GLY A 193 -8.40 -1.09 1.75
C GLY A 193 -9.48 -1.84 0.93
N LEU A 194 -10.08 -1.18 -0.07
CA LEU A 194 -11.04 -1.81 -0.99
C LEU A 194 -10.43 -2.94 -1.82
N TRP A 195 -9.16 -2.82 -2.18
CA TRP A 195 -8.42 -3.84 -2.94
C TRP A 195 -8.35 -5.18 -2.19
N HIS A 196 -8.34 -5.16 -0.86
CA HIS A 196 -8.33 -6.38 -0.02
C HIS A 196 -9.68 -7.10 0.07
N LEU A 197 -10.79 -6.51 -0.42
CA LEU A 197 -12.13 -7.04 -0.20
C LEU A 197 -12.30 -8.54 -0.52
N PRO A 198 -11.79 -9.10 -1.65
CA PRO A 198 -11.96 -10.53 -1.91
C PRO A 198 -11.28 -11.44 -0.88
N ALA A 199 -10.20 -10.99 -0.23
CA ALA A 199 -9.48 -11.78 0.76
C ALA A 199 -10.30 -12.02 2.05
N PHE A 200 -11.32 -11.18 2.33
CA PHE A 200 -12.27 -11.37 3.44
C PHE A 200 -13.28 -12.50 3.19
N PHE A 201 -13.37 -12.98 1.97
CA PHE A 201 -14.16 -14.15 1.62
C PHE A 201 -13.30 -15.40 1.46
N THR A 202 -12.13 -15.41 2.12
CA THR A 202 -11.17 -16.51 2.18
C THR A 202 -10.65 -16.67 3.62
N PHE A 203 -9.84 -17.70 3.88
CA PHE A 203 -9.22 -17.84 5.20
C PHE A 203 -8.06 -16.84 5.46
N ILE A 204 -7.63 -16.06 4.46
CA ILE A 204 -6.46 -15.15 4.58
C ILE A 204 -6.73 -13.99 5.54
N LEU A 205 -7.90 -13.33 5.40
CA LEU A 205 -8.31 -12.22 6.29
C LEU A 205 -9.49 -12.58 7.20
N GLY A 206 -9.96 -13.82 7.13
CA GLY A 206 -11.04 -14.35 7.97
C GLY A 206 -12.43 -14.02 7.43
N PRO A 207 -13.51 -14.38 8.17
CA PRO A 207 -14.88 -14.24 7.70
C PRO A 207 -15.25 -12.77 7.52
N PHE A 208 -15.92 -12.48 6.40
CA PHE A 208 -16.46 -11.15 6.16
C PHE A 208 -17.55 -10.81 7.18
N SER A 209 -17.41 -9.65 7.81
CA SER A 209 -18.49 -8.96 8.51
C SER A 209 -18.40 -7.48 8.19
N PHE A 210 -19.54 -6.81 8.03
CA PHE A 210 -19.55 -5.40 7.70
C PHE A 210 -18.81 -4.53 8.73
N PRO A 211 -19.02 -4.69 10.06
CA PRO A 211 -18.26 -3.93 11.05
C PRO A 211 -16.74 -4.22 11.00
N GLY A 212 -16.37 -5.50 10.82
CA GLY A 212 -14.96 -5.92 10.72
C GLY A 212 -14.28 -5.31 9.49
N TYR A 213 -14.93 -5.37 8.34
CA TYR A 213 -14.39 -4.79 7.11
C TYR A 213 -14.32 -3.25 7.18
N ALA A 214 -15.33 -2.59 7.75
CA ALA A 214 -15.31 -1.14 7.96
C ALA A 214 -14.15 -0.73 8.89
N GLY A 215 -13.94 -1.46 9.99
CA GLY A 215 -12.79 -1.26 10.88
C GLY A 215 -11.45 -1.44 10.16
N PHE A 216 -11.32 -2.49 9.33
CA PHE A 216 -10.14 -2.69 8.49
C PHE A 216 -9.91 -1.52 7.54
N LEU A 217 -10.94 -1.07 6.84
CA LEU A 217 -10.85 0.04 5.88
C LEU A 217 -10.39 1.34 6.56
N ILE A 218 -10.97 1.66 7.71
CA ILE A 218 -10.58 2.85 8.50
C ILE A 218 -9.12 2.71 8.98
N SER A 219 -8.73 1.52 9.46
CA SER A 219 -7.34 1.24 9.87
C SER A 219 -6.38 1.37 8.70
N ALA A 220 -6.74 0.89 7.50
CA ALA A 220 -5.93 1.00 6.30
C ALA A 220 -5.71 2.46 5.88
N ILE A 221 -6.76 3.30 5.98
CA ILE A 221 -6.66 4.74 5.73
C ILE A 221 -5.72 5.38 6.76
N ALA A 222 -5.93 5.12 8.05
CA ALA A 222 -5.10 5.67 9.13
C ALA A 222 -3.64 5.25 9.00
N LEU A 223 -3.39 3.97 8.73
CA LEU A 223 -2.06 3.42 8.51
C LEU A 223 -1.39 4.05 7.29
N THR A 224 -2.14 4.36 6.24
CA THR A 224 -1.61 5.03 5.04
C THR A 224 -1.04 6.41 5.35
N PHE A 225 -1.52 7.14 6.38
CA PHE A 225 -0.93 8.39 6.83
C PHE A 225 0.49 8.20 7.38
N LEU A 226 0.75 7.13 8.14
CA LEU A 226 2.08 6.80 8.66
C LEU A 226 3.02 6.46 7.49
N PHE A 227 2.57 5.64 6.56
CA PHE A 227 3.34 5.30 5.36
C PHE A 227 3.66 6.54 4.51
N THR A 228 2.68 7.42 4.30
CA THR A 228 2.87 8.67 3.56
C THR A 228 3.92 9.55 4.23
N TRP A 229 3.85 9.69 5.55
CA TRP A 229 4.80 10.47 6.33
C TRP A 229 6.22 9.90 6.24
N ILE A 230 6.39 8.59 6.43
CA ILE A 230 7.69 7.90 6.28
C ILE A 230 8.22 8.08 4.85
N PHE A 231 7.41 7.80 3.83
CA PHE A 231 7.78 7.89 2.43
C PHE A 231 8.26 9.30 2.05
N ASN A 232 7.53 10.34 2.45
CA ASN A 232 7.89 11.71 2.15
C ASN A 232 9.21 12.15 2.82
N HIS A 233 9.50 11.68 4.05
CA HIS A 233 10.73 11.99 4.76
C HIS A 233 11.93 11.14 4.34
N THR A 234 11.70 10.01 3.68
CA THR A 234 12.75 9.10 3.19
C THR A 234 13.05 9.28 1.70
N LYS A 235 12.78 10.45 1.15
CA LYS A 235 13.04 10.81 -0.26
C LYS A 235 12.33 9.89 -1.25
N GLY A 236 11.15 9.40 -0.90
CA GLY A 236 10.37 8.50 -1.73
C GLY A 236 10.91 7.06 -1.76
N SER A 237 11.55 6.60 -0.69
CA SER A 237 12.09 5.24 -0.59
C SER A 237 10.98 4.19 -0.58
N VAL A 238 10.89 3.41 -1.64
CA VAL A 238 10.03 2.22 -1.70
C VAL A 238 10.59 1.13 -0.78
N LEU A 239 11.93 1.06 -0.62
CA LEU A 239 12.57 0.12 0.31
C LEU A 239 12.06 0.31 1.74
N LEU A 240 12.03 1.57 2.23
CA LEU A 240 11.54 1.86 3.58
C LEU A 240 10.04 1.59 3.71
N ALA A 241 9.23 1.89 2.69
CA ALA A 241 7.82 1.55 2.67
C ALA A 241 7.63 0.02 2.74
N THR A 242 8.38 -0.75 1.95
CA THR A 242 8.37 -2.23 1.98
C THR A 242 8.73 -2.77 3.37
N LEU A 243 9.79 -2.23 3.97
CA LEU A 243 10.21 -2.63 5.32
C LEU A 243 9.12 -2.30 6.36
N THR A 244 8.56 -1.10 6.29
CA THR A 244 7.46 -0.65 7.17
C THR A 244 6.26 -1.59 7.05
N HIS A 245 5.87 -1.96 5.83
CA HIS A 245 4.77 -2.88 5.56
C HIS A 245 5.04 -4.27 6.16
N ALA A 246 6.19 -4.85 5.87
CA ALA A 246 6.57 -6.17 6.37
C ALA A 246 6.60 -6.20 7.90
N CYS A 247 7.17 -5.17 8.53
CA CYS A 247 7.23 -5.06 9.98
C CYS A 247 5.85 -4.84 10.61
N SER A 248 4.92 -4.13 9.93
CA SER A 248 3.55 -3.99 10.42
C SER A 248 2.82 -5.34 10.46
N ASN A 249 2.98 -6.18 9.44
CA ASN A 249 2.42 -7.53 9.43
C ASN A 249 3.05 -8.44 10.49
N GLY A 250 4.38 -8.39 10.65
CA GLY A 250 5.08 -9.10 11.72
C GLY A 250 4.61 -8.68 13.12
N ALA A 251 4.39 -7.38 13.31
CA ALA A 251 3.87 -6.83 14.56
C ALA A 251 2.47 -7.35 14.90
N GLN A 252 1.57 -7.42 13.93
CA GLN A 252 0.21 -7.95 14.13
C GLN A 252 0.25 -9.41 14.62
N ASN A 253 1.11 -10.25 14.04
CA ASN A 253 1.24 -11.64 14.44
C ASN A 253 1.82 -11.79 15.86
N VAL A 254 2.78 -10.95 16.26
CA VAL A 254 3.30 -10.92 17.64
C VAL A 254 2.21 -10.50 18.62
N LEU A 255 1.44 -9.45 18.29
CA LEU A 255 0.38 -8.95 19.16
C LEU A 255 -0.72 -9.98 19.40
N VAL A 256 -1.13 -10.71 18.36
CA VAL A 256 -2.13 -11.79 18.49
C VAL A 256 -1.68 -12.85 19.49
N LEU A 257 -0.37 -13.17 19.53
CA LEU A 257 0.17 -14.16 20.48
C LEU A 257 0.37 -13.61 21.90
N LEU A 258 0.52 -12.30 22.07
CA LEU A 258 0.65 -11.66 23.37
C LEU A 258 -0.68 -11.36 24.05
N ILE A 259 -1.76 -11.26 23.29
CA ILE A 259 -3.10 -10.97 23.82
C ILE A 259 -3.74 -12.30 24.30
N PRO A 260 -4.14 -12.40 25.58
CA PRO A 260 -4.80 -13.61 26.07
C PRO A 260 -6.10 -13.88 25.30
N ALA A 261 -6.28 -15.12 24.81
CA ALA A 261 -7.46 -15.51 24.03
C ALA A 261 -8.80 -15.37 24.80
N GLN A 262 -8.74 -15.41 26.13
CA GLN A 262 -9.90 -15.29 27.02
C GLN A 262 -10.16 -13.85 27.48
N LEU A 263 -9.41 -12.88 26.96
CA LEU A 263 -9.54 -11.51 27.42
C LEU A 263 -10.89 -10.92 26.99
N VAL A 264 -11.80 -10.83 27.94
CA VAL A 264 -13.07 -10.10 27.78
C VAL A 264 -12.87 -8.69 28.30
N VAL A 265 -12.93 -7.71 27.45
CA VAL A 265 -12.86 -6.31 27.83
C VAL A 265 -14.22 -5.85 28.29
N SER A 266 -14.27 -5.19 29.45
CA SER A 266 -15.47 -4.59 30.04
C SER A 266 -15.43 -3.07 29.94
N GLY A 267 -16.57 -2.43 30.23
CA GLY A 267 -16.67 -0.98 30.23
C GLY A 267 -16.79 -0.34 28.84
N TRP A 268 -16.39 0.91 28.71
CA TRP A 268 -16.56 1.72 27.50
C TRP A 268 -15.82 1.17 26.27
N ALA A 269 -14.75 0.44 26.48
CA ALA A 269 -13.95 -0.16 25.41
C ALA A 269 -14.57 -1.46 24.86
N ALA A 270 -15.49 -2.09 25.60
CA ALA A 270 -16.09 -3.37 25.23
C ALA A 270 -16.74 -3.38 23.83
N PRO A 271 -17.53 -2.37 23.41
CA PRO A 271 -18.13 -2.35 22.08
C PRO A 271 -17.10 -2.25 20.96
N ILE A 272 -15.92 -1.70 21.25
CA ILE A 272 -14.85 -1.46 20.29
C ILE A 272 -13.97 -2.70 20.12
N VAL A 273 -13.71 -3.41 21.23
CA VAL A 273 -12.72 -4.49 21.32
C VAL A 273 -13.36 -5.87 21.25
N ASN A 274 -14.53 -6.05 21.91
CA ASN A 274 -15.24 -7.33 21.91
C ASN A 274 -15.86 -7.58 20.53
N GLY A 275 -15.19 -8.38 19.73
CA GLY A 275 -15.62 -8.76 18.39
C GLY A 275 -14.62 -8.50 17.29
N SER A 276 -13.65 -7.61 17.46
CA SER A 276 -12.53 -7.54 16.54
C SER A 276 -11.35 -6.74 17.12
N TRP A 277 -10.16 -7.34 17.07
CA TRP A 277 -8.88 -6.65 17.27
C TRP A 277 -8.72 -5.43 16.34
N GLN A 278 -9.49 -5.34 15.26
CA GLN A 278 -9.54 -4.21 14.34
C GLN A 278 -10.01 -2.92 15.01
N GLY A 279 -10.89 -2.97 16.00
CA GLY A 279 -11.33 -1.79 16.73
C GLY A 279 -10.20 -1.06 17.46
N VAL A 280 -9.29 -1.80 18.09
CA VAL A 280 -8.10 -1.21 18.73
C VAL A 280 -7.14 -0.63 17.69
N ASN A 281 -6.95 -1.30 16.57
CA ASN A 281 -6.13 -0.79 15.47
C ASN A 281 -6.70 0.51 14.90
N VAL A 282 -8.03 0.60 14.72
CA VAL A 282 -8.71 1.85 14.28
C VAL A 282 -8.33 3.01 15.18
N ILE A 283 -8.40 2.82 16.50
CA ILE A 283 -8.13 3.90 17.45
C ILE A 283 -6.62 4.18 17.49
N SER A 284 -5.77 3.16 17.62
CA SER A 284 -4.32 3.33 17.76
C SER A 284 -3.71 4.01 16.53
N PHE A 285 -4.02 3.52 15.34
CA PHE A 285 -3.55 4.14 14.09
C PHE A 285 -4.27 5.45 13.79
N GLY A 286 -5.58 5.56 14.14
CA GLY A 286 -6.35 6.79 13.98
C GLY A 286 -5.80 7.94 14.81
N VAL A 287 -5.50 7.71 16.08
CA VAL A 287 -4.86 8.70 16.96
C VAL A 287 -3.49 9.07 16.42
N CYS A 288 -2.67 8.09 16.03
CA CYS A 288 -1.35 8.36 15.46
C CYS A 288 -1.44 9.19 14.17
N ALA A 289 -2.36 8.85 13.26
CA ALA A 289 -2.61 9.62 12.03
C ALA A 289 -3.06 11.05 12.34
N LEU A 290 -3.98 11.24 13.30
CA LEU A 290 -4.44 12.56 13.73
C LEU A 290 -3.28 13.40 14.29
N LEU A 291 -2.46 12.82 15.15
CA LEU A 291 -1.26 13.48 15.68
C LEU A 291 -0.30 13.88 14.56
N LEU A 292 -0.04 13.00 13.59
CA LEU A 292 0.78 13.33 12.43
C LEU A 292 0.21 14.48 11.61
N ILE A 293 -1.10 14.49 11.36
CA ILE A 293 -1.78 15.58 10.65
C ILE A 293 -1.59 16.90 11.41
N LEU A 294 -1.83 16.90 12.73
CA LEU A 294 -1.72 18.10 13.55
C LEU A 294 -0.27 18.62 13.60
N PHE A 295 0.70 17.78 13.96
CA PHE A 295 2.10 18.18 14.10
C PHE A 295 2.74 18.58 12.78
N THR A 296 2.34 17.96 11.65
CA THR A 296 2.85 18.34 10.32
C THR A 296 2.02 19.45 9.67
N ARG A 297 0.98 19.95 10.34
CA ARG A 297 -0.01 20.89 9.78
C ARG A 297 -0.57 20.40 8.46
N GLY A 298 -0.86 19.12 8.36
CA GLY A 298 -1.37 18.46 7.18
C GLY A 298 -0.37 18.24 6.05
N ARG A 299 0.88 18.64 6.19
CA ARG A 299 1.89 18.51 5.11
C ARG A 299 2.48 17.11 4.98
N LEU A 300 2.50 16.32 6.06
CA LEU A 300 3.06 14.95 6.09
C LEU A 300 4.48 14.86 5.49
N GLY A 301 5.28 15.94 5.57
CA GLY A 301 6.59 16.00 4.93
C GLY A 301 6.58 16.14 3.40
N TYR A 302 5.41 16.41 2.79
CA TYR A 302 5.28 16.61 1.35
C TYR A 302 6.05 17.85 0.88
N GLN A 303 6.83 17.68 -0.19
CA GLN A 303 7.58 18.74 -0.87
C GLN A 303 7.30 18.65 -2.37
N PRO A 304 6.58 19.64 -2.96
CA PRO A 304 6.15 19.59 -4.36
C PRO A 304 7.29 19.33 -5.34
N GLU A 305 8.41 20.05 -5.20
CA GLU A 305 9.56 19.96 -6.11
C GLU A 305 10.20 18.56 -6.07
N ARG A 306 10.34 17.98 -4.89
CA ARG A 306 10.83 16.61 -4.72
C ARG A 306 9.85 15.61 -5.28
N ASN A 307 8.56 15.83 -5.08
CA ASN A 307 7.52 14.92 -5.56
C ASN A 307 7.50 14.85 -7.09
N VAL A 308 7.68 15.97 -7.78
CA VAL A 308 7.84 16.02 -9.24
C VAL A 308 9.01 15.15 -9.70
N GLN A 309 10.15 15.21 -9.01
CA GLN A 309 11.34 14.38 -9.31
C GLN A 309 11.08 12.87 -9.15
N LEU A 310 10.07 12.47 -8.39
CA LEU A 310 9.67 11.06 -8.26
C LEU A 310 8.83 10.56 -9.44
N ILE A 311 8.25 11.46 -10.21
CA ILE A 311 7.29 11.15 -11.29
C ILE A 311 7.91 11.39 -12.66
N GLU A 312 8.60 12.52 -12.80
CA GLU A 312 9.11 12.99 -14.09
C GLU A 312 10.55 12.56 -14.31
N VAL A 313 10.82 12.07 -15.51
CA VAL A 313 12.19 11.77 -15.95
C VAL A 313 12.91 13.10 -16.19
N PRO A 314 14.08 13.33 -15.58
CA PRO A 314 14.86 14.54 -15.84
C PRO A 314 15.13 14.69 -17.34
N ARG A 315 14.83 15.87 -17.90
CA ARG A 315 15.18 16.16 -19.28
C ARG A 315 16.70 16.26 -19.41
N PRO A 316 17.27 15.79 -20.52
CA PRO A 316 18.68 16.04 -20.80
C PRO A 316 18.95 17.56 -20.82
N ALA A 317 20.08 17.97 -20.26
CA ALA A 317 20.50 19.36 -20.33
C ALA A 317 20.63 19.77 -21.82
N GLY A 318 19.91 20.84 -22.23
CA GLY A 318 19.89 21.32 -23.61
C GLY A 318 18.75 20.86 -24.50
N ALA A 319 17.80 20.07 -23.98
CA ALA A 319 16.60 19.74 -24.74
C ALA A 319 15.73 21.00 -24.96
N PRO A 320 15.24 21.27 -26.18
CA PRO A 320 14.44 22.46 -26.46
C PRO A 320 13.14 22.44 -25.65
N LEU A 321 12.72 23.62 -25.16
CA LEU A 321 11.43 23.80 -24.50
C LEU A 321 10.33 23.62 -25.55
N THR A 322 9.64 22.49 -25.54
CA THR A 322 8.35 22.37 -26.24
C THR A 322 7.32 23.13 -25.43
N VAL A 323 7.07 24.38 -25.80
CA VAL A 323 5.92 25.13 -25.32
C VAL A 323 4.69 24.50 -25.97
N GLU A 324 3.94 23.68 -25.22
CA GLU A 324 2.56 23.39 -25.59
C GLU A 324 1.77 24.68 -25.46
N VAL A 325 1.55 25.35 -26.60
CA VAL A 325 0.61 26.47 -26.68
C VAL A 325 -0.78 25.86 -26.51
N GLU A 326 -1.34 25.96 -25.30
CA GLU A 326 -2.77 25.78 -25.08
C GLU A 326 -3.49 26.85 -25.92
N HIS A 327 -3.98 26.44 -27.07
CA HIS A 327 -4.99 27.22 -27.78
C HIS A 327 -6.27 27.23 -26.95
N SER A 328 -6.39 28.19 -26.05
CA SER A 328 -7.68 28.62 -25.49
C SER A 328 -8.50 29.26 -26.61
N GLY A 329 -9.18 28.42 -27.41
CA GLY A 329 -10.24 28.87 -28.29
C GLY A 329 -11.42 29.37 -27.45
N ARG A 330 -11.45 30.68 -27.19
CA ARG A 330 -12.69 31.38 -26.87
C ARG A 330 -13.36 31.64 -28.21
N SER A 331 -14.52 31.08 -28.41
CA SER A 331 -15.64 31.64 -29.19
C SER A 331 -16.92 30.96 -28.72
#